data_2146246b2f550692ac1fb23472d554f6
#
_entry.id   2146246b2f550692ac1fb23472d554f6
#
_cell.length_a   1.000
_cell.length_b   1.000
_cell.length_c   1.000
_cell.angle_alpha   90.00
_cell.angle_beta   90.00
_cell.angle_gamma   90.00
#
_symmetry.space_group_name_H-M   'P 1'
#
loop_
_entity.id
_entity.type
_entity.pdbx_description
1 polymer ?
#
loop_
_entity_poly.entity_id
_entity_poly.type
_entity_poly.pdbx_seq_one_letter_code
_entity_poly.pdbx_strand_id
1 'polypeptide(L)'
;MKTSLTIVVLWILCAGWGSLAEAVCAGTSVNVFGAKGDGATDDTSAIQNAINATAAAGGGSVVFNAARYFTTGTFVVPAGVILCGSIEGPFDDGSGVNPGLTTIAPTLLVTNSSAPFITLNGINAGVADLLFHYPNQASSSASAPNVYPYTIVANSAGTKVVRSMATNAYNFLDIESGRVIAQDLFIGAYNIGINVDHAQDHVTVQNVIQTVFWDSWDNTYPTTIDTWVLNHGIGLVANRVDSLDVHNFVLFHRYAGMLLTDSPDATQSPRCGYGSGNNMNFDFVLYGFIVTASNVPGYQFSNVILGSDNDAGQAAIQLKAGGSMAPDVLFNGGSERNAWAWGAFPTPGAGQLKVVNVIGYDLPF
;
A
#
# COMPACT_ATOMS: atom_id res chain seq x y z
N MET A 1 -22.42 25.41 68.84
CA MET A 1 -22.92 25.31 67.48
C MET A 1 -21.86 24.60 66.65
N LYS A 2 -22.09 23.35 66.29
CA LYS A 2 -21.24 22.54 65.39
C LYS A 2 -21.89 22.52 64.02
N THR A 3 -21.31 23.14 63.06
CA THR A 3 -21.74 23.11 61.66
C THR A 3 -21.12 21.89 60.97
N SER A 4 -21.93 20.92 60.62
CA SER A 4 -21.55 19.78 59.81
C SER A 4 -21.45 20.20 58.35
N LEU A 5 -20.26 20.01 57.79
CA LEU A 5 -19.99 20.21 56.38
C LEU A 5 -20.30 18.90 55.63
N THR A 6 -21.40 18.85 54.89
CA THR A 6 -21.76 17.71 54.06
C THR A 6 -21.00 17.75 52.76
N ILE A 7 -20.05 16.81 52.57
CA ILE A 7 -19.31 16.67 51.29
C ILE A 7 -20.20 15.84 50.36
N VAL A 8 -20.72 16.48 49.32
CA VAL A 8 -21.41 15.76 48.24
C VAL A 8 -20.32 15.23 47.30
N VAL A 9 -20.08 13.94 47.32
CA VAL A 9 -19.21 13.24 46.37
C VAL A 9 -20.00 13.05 45.08
N LEU A 10 -19.65 13.85 44.08
CA LEU A 10 -20.20 13.72 42.72
C LEU A 10 -19.51 12.53 42.05
N TRP A 11 -20.18 11.40 41.94
CA TRP A 11 -19.75 10.27 41.12
C TRP A 11 -19.91 10.69 39.66
N ILE A 12 -18.79 11.13 39.01
CA ILE A 12 -18.72 11.19 37.55
C ILE A 12 -18.67 9.74 37.07
N LEU A 13 -19.78 9.25 36.60
CA LEU A 13 -19.86 8.06 35.76
C LEU A 13 -18.92 8.32 34.57
N CYS A 14 -17.72 7.73 34.60
CA CYS A 14 -16.96 7.46 33.39
C CYS A 14 -17.82 6.51 32.54
N ALA A 15 -18.70 7.08 31.72
CA ALA A 15 -19.31 6.38 30.61
C ALA A 15 -18.14 5.83 29.80
N GLY A 16 -18.07 4.51 29.75
CA GLY A 16 -17.01 3.80 29.06
C GLY A 16 -16.79 4.37 27.68
N TRP A 17 -15.53 4.57 27.34
CA TRP A 17 -15.11 4.59 25.97
C TRP A 17 -15.41 3.21 25.40
N GLY A 18 -16.66 3.03 24.98
CA GLY A 18 -16.97 1.99 24.03
C GLY A 18 -16.09 2.28 22.84
N SER A 19 -15.18 1.38 22.50
CA SER A 19 -14.63 1.32 21.17
C SER A 19 -15.84 1.42 20.24
N LEU A 20 -15.93 2.47 19.44
CA LEU A 20 -16.83 2.48 18.32
C LEU A 20 -16.34 1.31 17.47
N ALA A 21 -16.99 0.16 17.61
CA ALA A 21 -16.88 -0.89 16.63
C ALA A 21 -17.23 -0.17 15.30
N GLU A 22 -16.24 0.04 14.45
CA GLU A 22 -16.53 0.54 13.13
C GLU A 22 -17.55 -0.41 12.53
N ALA A 23 -18.68 0.13 12.08
CA ALA A 23 -19.77 -0.69 11.64
C ALA A 23 -19.28 -1.55 10.48
N VAL A 24 -19.34 -2.87 10.65
CA VAL A 24 -19.18 -3.81 9.53
C VAL A 24 -20.03 -3.28 8.37
N CYS A 25 -19.48 -3.24 7.17
CA CYS A 25 -20.13 -2.66 6.03
C CYS A 25 -21.55 -3.21 5.83
N ALA A 26 -22.53 -2.35 5.85
CA ALA A 26 -23.92 -2.69 5.55
C ALA A 26 -24.24 -2.22 4.13
N GLY A 27 -24.83 -3.08 3.31
CA GLY A 27 -25.15 -2.71 1.93
C GLY A 27 -25.70 -3.87 1.10
N THR A 28 -25.55 -3.77 -0.20
CA THR A 28 -26.04 -4.75 -1.16
C THR A 28 -25.08 -5.93 -1.24
N SER A 29 -25.51 -7.11 -0.79
CA SER A 29 -24.69 -8.33 -0.87
C SER A 29 -24.56 -8.83 -2.29
N VAL A 30 -23.35 -9.19 -2.73
CA VAL A 30 -23.09 -9.81 -4.03
C VAL A 30 -23.84 -11.13 -4.21
N ASN A 31 -24.14 -11.86 -3.13
CA ASN A 31 -24.86 -13.13 -3.16
C ASN A 31 -26.32 -12.95 -3.60
N VAL A 32 -26.93 -11.79 -3.37
CA VAL A 32 -28.28 -11.47 -3.86
C VAL A 32 -28.34 -11.43 -5.40
N PHE A 33 -27.21 -11.13 -6.04
CA PHE A 33 -27.04 -11.14 -7.50
C PHE A 33 -26.52 -12.45 -8.05
N GLY A 34 -26.41 -13.48 -7.20
CA GLY A 34 -26.07 -14.84 -7.60
C GLY A 34 -24.61 -15.25 -7.44
N ALA A 35 -23.78 -14.38 -6.84
CA ALA A 35 -22.40 -14.78 -6.50
C ALA A 35 -22.42 -15.97 -5.53
N LYS A 36 -21.60 -16.99 -5.84
CA LYS A 36 -21.55 -18.24 -5.07
C LYS A 36 -20.55 -18.19 -3.93
N GLY A 37 -19.40 -17.55 -4.15
CA GLY A 37 -18.33 -17.50 -3.16
C GLY A 37 -17.76 -18.88 -2.82
N ASP A 38 -17.82 -19.84 -3.75
CA ASP A 38 -17.35 -21.22 -3.57
C ASP A 38 -15.89 -21.44 -4.03
N GLY A 39 -15.26 -20.38 -4.54
CA GLY A 39 -13.88 -20.38 -5.03
C GLY A 39 -13.71 -21.09 -6.39
N ALA A 40 -14.79 -21.47 -7.05
CA ALA A 40 -14.77 -22.23 -8.31
C ALA A 40 -15.71 -21.66 -9.38
N THR A 41 -16.90 -21.25 -9.01
CA THR A 41 -17.85 -20.59 -9.91
C THR A 41 -17.39 -19.19 -10.24
N ASP A 42 -17.41 -18.79 -11.51
CA ASP A 42 -17.08 -17.43 -11.90
C ASP A 42 -18.17 -16.43 -11.44
N ASP A 43 -17.84 -15.65 -10.43
CA ASP A 43 -18.70 -14.66 -9.80
C ASP A 43 -18.65 -13.28 -10.47
N THR A 44 -17.85 -13.10 -11.54
CA THR A 44 -17.60 -11.79 -12.17
C THR A 44 -18.90 -11.06 -12.51
N SER A 45 -19.83 -11.72 -13.20
CA SER A 45 -21.08 -11.09 -13.63
C SER A 45 -21.98 -10.70 -12.45
N ALA A 46 -22.05 -11.57 -11.44
CA ALA A 46 -22.86 -11.31 -10.24
C ALA A 46 -22.34 -10.11 -9.46
N ILE A 47 -21.02 -10.02 -9.29
CA ILE A 47 -20.37 -8.89 -8.62
C ILE A 47 -20.59 -7.60 -9.40
N GLN A 48 -20.38 -7.59 -10.72
CA GLN A 48 -20.60 -6.39 -11.54
C GLN A 48 -22.07 -5.93 -11.50
N ASN A 49 -23.02 -6.87 -11.46
CA ASN A 49 -24.44 -6.54 -11.32
C ASN A 49 -24.76 -5.89 -9.98
N ALA A 50 -24.15 -6.35 -8.88
CA ALA A 50 -24.28 -5.73 -7.58
C ALA A 50 -23.72 -4.30 -7.56
N ILE A 51 -22.55 -4.08 -8.18
CA ILE A 51 -21.95 -2.75 -8.35
C ILE A 51 -22.90 -1.82 -9.11
N ASN A 52 -23.42 -2.28 -10.24
CA ASN A 52 -24.31 -1.49 -11.09
C ASN A 52 -25.62 -1.13 -10.38
N ALA A 53 -26.21 -2.08 -9.64
CA ALA A 53 -27.43 -1.86 -8.89
C ALA A 53 -27.22 -0.87 -7.74
N THR A 54 -26.10 -0.98 -7.03
CA THR A 54 -25.73 -0.04 -5.95
C THR A 54 -25.52 1.36 -6.50
N ALA A 55 -24.84 1.50 -7.64
CA ALA A 55 -24.68 2.78 -8.31
C ALA A 55 -26.02 3.39 -8.76
N ALA A 56 -26.92 2.59 -9.34
CA ALA A 56 -28.24 3.02 -9.76
C ALA A 56 -29.11 3.47 -8.56
N ALA A 57 -28.87 2.94 -7.38
CA ALA A 57 -29.52 3.35 -6.13
C ALA A 57 -28.94 4.64 -5.52
N GLY A 58 -27.93 5.26 -6.16
CA GLY A 58 -27.30 6.49 -5.68
C GLY A 58 -25.99 6.28 -4.90
N GLY A 59 -25.43 5.08 -4.93
CA GLY A 59 -24.19 4.71 -4.22
C GLY A 59 -24.46 3.86 -2.98
N GLY A 60 -23.37 3.57 -2.24
CA GLY A 60 -23.41 2.74 -1.04
C GLY A 60 -22.40 1.59 -1.10
N SER A 61 -22.53 0.60 -0.23
CA SER A 61 -21.61 -0.52 -0.15
C SER A 61 -22.13 -1.75 -0.90
N VAL A 62 -21.21 -2.37 -1.66
CA VAL A 62 -21.36 -3.71 -2.22
C VAL A 62 -20.64 -4.66 -1.28
N VAL A 63 -21.39 -5.56 -0.63
CA VAL A 63 -20.89 -6.35 0.50
C VAL A 63 -20.50 -7.76 0.06
N PHE A 64 -19.28 -8.13 0.42
CA PHE A 64 -18.72 -9.47 0.23
C PHE A 64 -18.71 -10.21 1.57
N ASN A 65 -19.36 -11.34 1.65
CA ASN A 65 -19.30 -12.20 2.83
C ASN A 65 -17.93 -12.88 2.96
N ALA A 66 -17.64 -13.49 4.13
CA ALA A 66 -16.45 -14.32 4.31
C ALA A 66 -16.54 -15.59 3.45
N ALA A 67 -16.06 -15.49 2.22
CA ALA A 67 -16.12 -16.52 1.18
C ALA A 67 -15.03 -16.25 0.11
N ARG A 68 -14.84 -17.16 -0.82
CA ARG A 68 -13.84 -17.06 -1.89
C ARG A 68 -14.53 -16.85 -3.23
N TYR A 69 -14.45 -15.67 -3.80
CA TYR A 69 -15.09 -15.31 -5.07
C TYR A 69 -14.10 -15.49 -6.21
N PHE A 70 -14.28 -16.52 -7.03
CA PHE A 70 -13.48 -16.73 -8.23
C PHE A 70 -13.92 -15.75 -9.33
N THR A 71 -12.95 -15.08 -9.97
CA THR A 71 -13.24 -14.03 -10.96
C THR A 71 -12.32 -14.12 -12.15
N THR A 72 -12.88 -14.02 -13.36
CA THR A 72 -12.14 -13.99 -14.63
C THR A 72 -12.15 -12.62 -15.29
N GLY A 73 -12.99 -11.70 -14.83
CA GLY A 73 -13.13 -10.36 -15.36
C GLY A 73 -12.52 -9.26 -14.47
N THR A 74 -12.86 -8.02 -14.78
CA THR A 74 -12.45 -6.81 -14.07
C THR A 74 -13.67 -6.01 -13.64
N PHE A 75 -13.50 -5.11 -12.69
CA PHE A 75 -14.58 -4.31 -12.13
C PHE A 75 -14.31 -2.82 -12.29
N VAL A 76 -15.31 -2.07 -12.73
CA VAL A 76 -15.33 -0.62 -12.70
C VAL A 76 -16.26 -0.17 -11.58
N VAL A 77 -15.73 0.56 -10.62
CA VAL A 77 -16.44 1.05 -9.44
C VAL A 77 -16.79 2.53 -9.64
N PRO A 78 -18.05 2.87 -9.84
CA PRO A 78 -18.47 4.25 -10.07
C PRO A 78 -18.52 5.08 -8.79
N ALA A 79 -18.82 6.38 -8.95
CA ALA A 79 -18.89 7.35 -7.86
C ALA A 79 -19.78 6.89 -6.71
N GLY A 80 -19.30 7.07 -5.48
CA GLY A 80 -20.04 6.77 -4.27
C GLY A 80 -20.27 5.28 -3.99
N VAL A 81 -19.69 4.38 -4.77
CA VAL A 81 -19.77 2.93 -4.52
C VAL A 81 -18.50 2.43 -3.83
N ILE A 82 -18.66 1.63 -2.80
CA ILE A 82 -17.56 1.03 -2.04
C ILE A 82 -17.70 -0.50 -2.09
N LEU A 83 -16.66 -1.19 -2.55
CA LEU A 83 -16.55 -2.65 -2.42
C LEU A 83 -16.08 -2.96 -1.01
N CYS A 84 -16.84 -3.73 -0.25
CA CYS A 84 -16.61 -3.86 1.17
C CYS A 84 -16.77 -5.30 1.67
N GLY A 85 -15.79 -5.79 2.41
CA GLY A 85 -15.88 -7.07 3.10
C GLY A 85 -16.82 -7.03 4.30
N SER A 86 -17.38 -8.18 4.66
CA SER A 86 -18.23 -8.35 5.86
C SER A 86 -17.43 -8.59 7.15
N ILE A 87 -16.13 -8.70 7.05
CA ILE A 87 -15.19 -8.86 8.17
C ILE A 87 -14.10 -7.81 8.02
N GLU A 88 -13.79 -7.13 9.11
CA GLU A 88 -12.76 -6.09 9.11
C GLU A 88 -11.37 -6.70 8.89
N GLY A 89 -10.63 -6.15 7.92
CA GLY A 89 -9.23 -6.46 7.65
C GLY A 89 -8.26 -5.50 8.35
N PRO A 90 -6.95 -5.68 8.19
CA PRO A 90 -6.25 -6.69 7.39
C PRO A 90 -6.23 -8.09 8.01
N PHE A 91 -6.08 -9.09 7.17
CA PHE A 91 -6.29 -10.49 7.52
C PHE A 91 -4.96 -11.22 7.75
N ASP A 92 -4.45 -11.16 8.96
CA ASP A 92 -3.32 -11.97 9.40
C ASP A 92 -3.77 -12.87 10.57
N ASP A 93 -3.69 -14.17 10.39
CA ASP A 93 -4.04 -15.14 11.44
C ASP A 93 -2.86 -15.41 12.41
N GLY A 94 -1.75 -14.68 12.25
CA GLY A 94 -0.55 -14.82 13.06
C GLY A 94 0.21 -16.13 12.86
N SER A 95 -0.21 -16.98 11.96
CA SER A 95 0.44 -18.28 11.71
C SER A 95 1.61 -18.18 10.72
N GLY A 96 1.76 -17.04 10.03
CA GLY A 96 2.68 -16.89 8.90
C GLY A 96 2.24 -17.68 7.68
N VAL A 97 1.10 -18.38 7.77
CA VAL A 97 0.47 -19.08 6.65
C VAL A 97 -0.51 -18.12 6.00
N ASN A 98 -0.49 -18.12 4.69
CA ASN A 98 -1.29 -17.25 3.85
C ASN A 98 -2.81 -17.29 4.17
N PRO A 99 -3.39 -16.21 4.69
CA PRO A 99 -4.82 -16.14 4.96
C PRO A 99 -5.69 -16.25 3.71
N GLY A 100 -5.14 -15.99 2.50
CA GLY A 100 -5.85 -16.16 1.24
C GLY A 100 -6.34 -17.57 0.94
N LEU A 101 -5.88 -18.58 1.66
CA LEU A 101 -6.34 -19.96 1.53
C LEU A 101 -7.44 -20.32 2.53
N THR A 102 -7.76 -19.45 3.48
CA THR A 102 -8.81 -19.69 4.48
C THR A 102 -10.16 -19.13 4.01
N THR A 103 -11.25 -19.62 4.59
CA THR A 103 -12.61 -19.10 4.35
C THR A 103 -13.00 -18.01 5.34
N ILE A 104 -12.04 -17.52 6.14
CA ILE A 104 -12.31 -16.53 7.19
C ILE A 104 -12.32 -15.08 6.68
N ALA A 105 -11.80 -14.83 5.49
CA ALA A 105 -11.72 -13.49 4.91
C ALA A 105 -12.53 -13.40 3.60
N PRO A 106 -13.19 -12.28 3.33
CA PRO A 106 -13.78 -11.99 2.02
C PRO A 106 -12.66 -11.90 0.97
N THR A 107 -12.51 -12.98 0.17
CA THR A 107 -11.38 -13.13 -0.74
C THR A 107 -11.82 -13.14 -2.19
N LEU A 108 -11.23 -12.26 -3.03
CA LEU A 108 -11.35 -12.30 -4.48
C LEU A 108 -10.16 -13.05 -5.09
N LEU A 109 -10.43 -14.14 -5.79
CA LEU A 109 -9.45 -14.92 -6.55
C LEU A 109 -9.29 -14.28 -7.92
N VAL A 110 -8.19 -13.58 -8.14
CA VAL A 110 -7.94 -12.79 -9.36
C VAL A 110 -7.22 -13.62 -10.38
N THR A 111 -7.85 -13.87 -11.54
CA THR A 111 -7.21 -14.62 -12.64
C THR A 111 -7.01 -13.81 -13.92
N ASN A 112 -7.63 -12.63 -14.03
CA ASN A 112 -7.43 -11.75 -15.17
C ASN A 112 -6.02 -11.15 -15.16
N SER A 113 -5.34 -11.20 -16.29
CA SER A 113 -3.99 -10.64 -16.49
C SER A 113 -3.91 -9.59 -17.60
N SER A 114 -5.04 -9.17 -18.16
CA SER A 114 -5.06 -8.27 -19.32
C SER A 114 -5.32 -6.80 -19.01
N ALA A 115 -5.95 -6.51 -17.86
CA ALA A 115 -6.31 -5.16 -17.43
C ALA A 115 -6.33 -5.07 -15.91
N PRO A 116 -6.30 -3.86 -15.31
CA PRO A 116 -6.45 -3.67 -13.87
C PRO A 116 -7.71 -4.39 -13.34
N PHE A 117 -7.54 -5.06 -12.20
CA PHE A 117 -8.64 -5.88 -11.68
C PHE A 117 -9.81 -5.02 -11.18
N ILE A 118 -9.50 -3.96 -10.42
CA ILE A 118 -10.49 -2.96 -9.98
C ILE A 118 -10.05 -1.59 -10.46
N THR A 119 -10.96 -0.86 -11.10
CA THR A 119 -10.78 0.57 -11.43
C THR A 119 -11.79 1.40 -10.65
N LEU A 120 -11.30 2.23 -9.73
CA LEU A 120 -12.10 3.20 -8.98
C LEU A 120 -12.32 4.44 -9.88
N ASN A 121 -13.38 4.42 -10.67
CA ASN A 121 -13.65 5.40 -11.71
C ASN A 121 -14.78 6.37 -11.33
N GLY A 122 -14.73 6.90 -10.13
CA GLY A 122 -15.69 7.88 -9.66
C GLY A 122 -15.31 8.49 -8.32
N ILE A 123 -15.71 9.73 -8.10
CA ILE A 123 -15.45 10.45 -6.85
C ILE A 123 -16.00 9.64 -5.66
N ASN A 124 -15.19 9.48 -4.62
CA ASN A 124 -15.52 8.72 -3.41
C ASN A 124 -15.81 7.23 -3.65
N ALA A 125 -15.38 6.65 -4.77
CA ALA A 125 -15.34 5.21 -4.91
C ALA A 125 -14.30 4.60 -3.97
N GLY A 126 -14.47 3.33 -3.59
CA GLY A 126 -13.53 2.73 -2.64
C GLY A 126 -13.53 1.21 -2.57
N VAL A 127 -12.52 0.72 -1.85
CA VAL A 127 -12.34 -0.68 -1.47
C VAL A 127 -12.01 -0.71 0.03
N ALA A 128 -12.68 -1.59 0.76
CA ALA A 128 -12.44 -1.80 2.18
C ALA A 128 -12.58 -3.28 2.55
N ASP A 129 -11.75 -3.76 3.48
CA ASP A 129 -11.92 -5.06 4.12
C ASP A 129 -11.97 -6.26 3.14
N LEU A 130 -11.14 -6.20 2.09
CA LEU A 130 -11.06 -7.26 1.08
C LEU A 130 -9.64 -7.82 0.97
N LEU A 131 -9.56 -9.13 0.70
CA LEU A 131 -8.34 -9.83 0.35
C LEU A 131 -8.35 -10.17 -1.14
N PHE A 132 -7.25 -9.87 -1.82
CA PHE A 132 -7.01 -10.19 -3.22
C PHE A 132 -5.94 -11.28 -3.31
N HIS A 133 -6.25 -12.38 -3.96
CA HIS A 133 -5.33 -13.49 -4.12
C HIS A 133 -5.18 -13.87 -5.59
N TYR A 134 -3.94 -14.09 -6.03
CA TYR A 134 -3.59 -14.46 -7.40
C TYR A 134 -3.22 -15.96 -7.47
N PRO A 135 -4.19 -16.87 -7.66
CA PRO A 135 -3.94 -18.31 -7.59
C PRO A 135 -3.06 -18.83 -8.73
N ASN A 136 -2.98 -18.10 -9.84
CA ASN A 136 -2.19 -18.47 -11.02
C ASN A 136 -0.84 -17.76 -11.10
N GLN A 137 -0.34 -17.20 -9.98
CA GLN A 137 0.98 -16.61 -9.93
C GLN A 137 2.06 -17.69 -10.06
N ALA A 138 3.26 -17.30 -10.51
CA ALA A 138 4.40 -18.21 -10.62
C ALA A 138 4.76 -18.80 -9.25
N SER A 139 5.24 -20.04 -9.26
CA SER A 139 5.66 -20.74 -8.03
C SER A 139 6.89 -20.09 -7.39
N SER A 140 7.13 -20.39 -6.12
CA SER A 140 8.29 -19.92 -5.35
C SER A 140 9.66 -20.23 -6.00
N SER A 141 9.72 -21.29 -6.78
CA SER A 141 10.94 -21.71 -7.52
C SER A 141 11.09 -21.06 -8.90
N ALA A 142 10.13 -20.25 -9.35
CA ALA A 142 10.22 -19.58 -10.64
C ALA A 142 11.28 -18.48 -10.62
N SER A 143 11.95 -18.25 -11.75
CA SER A 143 12.98 -17.21 -11.89
C SER A 143 12.42 -15.79 -11.95
N ALA A 144 11.11 -15.62 -12.19
CA ALA A 144 10.39 -14.35 -12.19
C ALA A 144 8.89 -14.59 -11.97
N PRO A 145 8.15 -13.62 -11.40
CA PRO A 145 6.71 -13.70 -11.27
C PRO A 145 6.00 -13.55 -12.63
N ASN A 146 4.80 -14.10 -12.72
CA ASN A 146 3.89 -13.77 -13.81
C ASN A 146 3.47 -12.30 -13.72
N VAL A 147 3.49 -11.62 -14.85
CA VAL A 147 3.12 -10.19 -14.91
C VAL A 147 1.61 -10.05 -14.87
N TYR A 148 1.13 -9.26 -13.92
CA TYR A 148 -0.25 -8.82 -13.81
C TYR A 148 -0.31 -7.29 -13.79
N PRO A 149 -1.36 -6.68 -14.34
CA PRO A 149 -1.67 -5.27 -14.12
C PRO A 149 -1.87 -4.97 -12.62
N TYR A 150 -2.07 -3.70 -12.28
CA TYR A 150 -2.40 -3.33 -10.91
C TYR A 150 -3.69 -3.98 -10.43
N THR A 151 -3.70 -4.41 -9.17
CA THR A 151 -4.91 -4.95 -8.53
C THR A 151 -5.98 -3.86 -8.45
N ILE A 152 -5.60 -2.65 -8.04
CA ILE A 152 -6.51 -1.51 -7.91
C ILE A 152 -5.87 -0.31 -8.61
N VAL A 153 -6.67 0.38 -9.45
CA VAL A 153 -6.32 1.69 -10.01
C VAL A 153 -7.31 2.72 -9.50
N ALA A 154 -6.81 3.76 -8.83
CA ALA A 154 -7.59 4.85 -8.25
C ALA A 154 -7.56 6.08 -9.17
N ASN A 155 -8.48 6.14 -10.16
CA ASN A 155 -8.52 7.16 -11.21
C ASN A 155 -9.29 8.44 -10.83
N SER A 156 -9.85 8.52 -9.63
CA SER A 156 -10.73 9.63 -9.27
C SER A 156 -10.44 10.17 -7.89
N ALA A 157 -10.69 11.46 -7.71
CA ALA A 157 -10.46 12.14 -6.44
C ALA A 157 -11.35 11.60 -5.30
N GLY A 158 -10.82 11.62 -4.08
CA GLY A 158 -11.52 11.19 -2.88
C GLY A 158 -11.70 9.68 -2.75
N THR A 159 -11.04 8.88 -3.60
CA THR A 159 -11.09 7.42 -3.51
C THR A 159 -10.33 6.91 -2.27
N LYS A 160 -10.73 5.72 -1.81
CA LYS A 160 -10.15 5.10 -0.62
C LYS A 160 -9.86 3.63 -0.85
N VAL A 161 -8.69 3.19 -0.41
CA VAL A 161 -8.33 1.77 -0.32
C VAL A 161 -7.87 1.53 1.11
N VAL A 162 -8.70 0.85 1.89
CA VAL A 162 -8.49 0.74 3.34
C VAL A 162 -8.67 -0.69 3.84
N ARG A 163 -7.93 -1.07 4.88
CA ARG A 163 -7.99 -2.36 5.58
C ARG A 163 -8.05 -3.55 4.62
N SER A 164 -7.20 -3.51 3.60
CA SER A 164 -7.20 -4.52 2.53
C SER A 164 -5.85 -5.20 2.41
N MET A 165 -5.86 -6.41 1.89
CA MET A 165 -4.69 -7.24 1.74
C MET A 165 -4.57 -7.77 0.30
N ALA A 166 -3.34 -7.91 -0.17
CA ALA A 166 -3.05 -8.64 -1.40
C ALA A 166 -2.00 -9.73 -1.14
N THR A 167 -2.18 -10.88 -1.76
CA THR A 167 -1.21 -11.98 -1.76
C THR A 167 -0.91 -12.43 -3.17
N ASN A 168 0.36 -12.64 -3.48
CA ASN A 168 0.86 -13.03 -4.79
C ASN A 168 0.54 -12.02 -5.92
N ALA A 169 0.26 -10.77 -5.62
CA ALA A 169 0.05 -9.76 -6.65
C ALA A 169 1.39 -9.44 -7.35
N TYR A 170 1.33 -9.05 -8.62
CA TYR A 170 2.49 -8.47 -9.29
C TYR A 170 2.64 -7.00 -8.95
N ASN A 171 1.56 -6.21 -9.15
CA ASN A 171 1.42 -4.83 -8.70
C ASN A 171 0.13 -4.69 -7.87
N PHE A 172 0.13 -3.85 -6.84
CA PHE A 172 -1.07 -3.75 -6.01
C PHE A 172 -1.89 -2.49 -6.27
N LEU A 173 -1.42 -1.31 -5.94
CA LEU A 173 -2.21 -0.08 -5.99
C LEU A 173 -1.56 0.96 -6.90
N ASP A 174 -2.34 1.49 -7.83
CA ASP A 174 -1.98 2.60 -8.70
C ASP A 174 -2.89 3.80 -8.40
N ILE A 175 -2.32 4.90 -7.94
CA ILE A 175 -3.04 6.13 -7.58
C ILE A 175 -2.79 7.15 -8.69
N GLU A 176 -3.83 7.42 -9.47
CA GLU A 176 -3.83 8.28 -10.65
C GLU A 176 -4.63 9.58 -10.43
N SER A 177 -4.83 9.96 -9.17
CA SER A 177 -5.59 11.16 -8.81
C SER A 177 -5.24 11.65 -7.40
N GLY A 178 -5.53 12.91 -7.10
CA GLY A 178 -5.35 13.47 -5.75
C GLY A 178 -6.48 13.17 -4.77
N ARG A 179 -6.28 13.51 -3.49
CA ARG A 179 -7.20 13.27 -2.36
C ARG A 179 -7.50 11.80 -2.12
N VAL A 180 -6.54 10.94 -2.39
CA VAL A 180 -6.65 9.49 -2.20
C VAL A 180 -6.11 9.11 -0.83
N ILE A 181 -6.79 8.17 -0.17
CA ILE A 181 -6.35 7.57 1.09
C ILE A 181 -6.09 6.07 0.86
N ALA A 182 -4.85 5.67 1.09
CA ALA A 182 -4.39 4.28 1.13
C ALA A 182 -3.96 3.97 2.58
N GLN A 183 -4.75 3.16 3.30
CA GLN A 183 -4.59 3.01 4.75
C GLN A 183 -4.82 1.58 5.22
N ASP A 184 -4.04 1.17 6.24
CA ASP A 184 -4.14 -0.15 6.88
C ASP A 184 -4.04 -1.28 5.84
N LEU A 185 -2.95 -1.27 5.07
CA LEU A 185 -2.75 -2.19 3.94
C LEU A 185 -1.68 -3.23 4.23
N PHE A 186 -1.97 -4.47 3.90
CA PHE A 186 -1.03 -5.59 3.90
C PHE A 186 -0.75 -6.04 2.47
N ILE A 187 0.49 -5.82 2.00
CA ILE A 187 0.80 -5.93 0.57
C ILE A 187 1.86 -7.02 0.34
N GLY A 188 1.42 -8.15 -0.22
CA GLY A 188 2.27 -9.18 -0.80
C GLY A 188 2.34 -9.06 -2.32
N ALA A 189 2.91 -7.94 -2.82
CA ALA A 189 3.13 -7.71 -4.24
C ALA A 189 4.61 -7.91 -4.59
N TYR A 190 4.91 -8.49 -5.73
CA TYR A 190 6.29 -8.79 -6.12
C TYR A 190 7.01 -7.61 -6.77
N ASN A 191 6.35 -6.82 -7.62
CA ASN A 191 7.00 -5.73 -8.36
C ASN A 191 6.77 -4.36 -7.70
N ILE A 192 5.59 -3.78 -7.80
CA ILE A 192 5.29 -2.47 -7.19
C ILE A 192 4.16 -2.61 -6.17
N GLY A 193 4.43 -2.20 -4.93
CA GLY A 193 3.40 -2.15 -3.91
C GLY A 193 2.40 -1.03 -4.17
N ILE A 194 2.86 0.20 -4.20
CA ILE A 194 2.03 1.39 -4.45
C ILE A 194 2.74 2.27 -5.47
N ASN A 195 2.03 2.70 -6.49
CA ASN A 195 2.43 3.77 -7.40
C ASN A 195 1.55 5.00 -7.18
N VAL A 196 2.13 6.19 -7.26
CA VAL A 196 1.40 7.46 -7.19
C VAL A 196 1.82 8.33 -8.35
N ASP A 197 0.91 8.62 -9.25
CA ASP A 197 1.12 9.50 -10.39
C ASP A 197 -0.12 10.40 -10.63
N HIS A 198 -0.02 11.41 -11.46
CA HIS A 198 -1.11 12.34 -11.82
C HIS A 198 -1.88 12.95 -10.62
N ALA A 199 -1.34 12.84 -9.41
CA ALA A 199 -1.97 13.30 -8.19
C ALA A 199 -1.67 14.79 -7.92
N GLN A 200 -2.43 15.66 -8.54
CA GLN A 200 -2.28 17.13 -8.40
C GLN A 200 -2.88 17.66 -7.10
N ASP A 201 -2.87 16.86 -6.05
CA ASP A 201 -3.37 17.22 -4.72
C ASP A 201 -2.81 16.21 -3.70
N HIS A 202 -3.23 16.31 -2.46
CA HIS A 202 -2.75 15.48 -1.36
C HIS A 202 -3.07 13.99 -1.55
N VAL A 203 -2.08 13.13 -1.25
CA VAL A 203 -2.23 11.68 -1.15
C VAL A 203 -1.71 11.21 0.19
N THR A 204 -2.51 10.45 0.93
CA THR A 204 -2.10 9.84 2.19
C THR A 204 -1.88 8.34 2.00
N VAL A 205 -0.69 7.87 2.44
CA VAL A 205 -0.34 6.45 2.55
C VAL A 205 0.05 6.17 3.99
N GLN A 206 -0.74 5.38 4.71
CA GLN A 206 -0.46 5.17 6.15
C GLN A 206 -0.75 3.75 6.62
N ASN A 207 -0.02 3.31 7.66
CA ASN A 207 -0.15 1.99 8.27
C ASN A 207 -0.03 0.87 7.23
N VAL A 208 1.05 0.88 6.46
CA VAL A 208 1.28 -0.09 5.40
C VAL A 208 2.38 -1.06 5.80
N ILE A 209 2.13 -2.34 5.64
CA ILE A 209 3.14 -3.38 5.78
C ILE A 209 3.27 -4.11 4.44
N GLN A 210 4.51 -4.23 3.95
CA GLN A 210 4.81 -4.99 2.75
C GLN A 210 5.87 -6.05 3.04
N THR A 211 5.59 -7.28 2.67
CA THR A 211 6.52 -8.38 2.88
C THR A 211 6.35 -9.49 1.86
N VAL A 212 7.40 -10.25 1.61
CA VAL A 212 7.37 -11.47 0.81
C VAL A 212 6.78 -12.66 1.56
N PHE A 213 6.69 -12.61 2.89
CA PHE A 213 6.14 -13.71 3.71
C PHE A 213 4.65 -13.98 3.50
N TRP A 214 3.94 -13.09 2.81
CA TRP A 214 2.54 -13.28 2.43
C TRP A 214 2.37 -13.82 1.01
N ASP A 215 3.43 -14.33 0.42
CA ASP A 215 3.24 -15.20 -0.72
C ASP A 215 2.73 -16.56 -0.22
N SER A 216 1.82 -17.15 -0.97
CA SER A 216 1.09 -18.33 -0.52
C SER A 216 1.81 -19.65 -0.73
N TRP A 217 3.05 -19.63 -1.18
CA TRP A 217 3.58 -20.84 -1.80
C TRP A 217 4.36 -21.70 -0.86
N ASP A 218 5.07 -21.09 0.05
CA ASP A 218 5.81 -21.88 1.03
C ASP A 218 6.39 -20.99 2.17
N ASN A 219 6.59 -21.59 3.32
CA ASN A 219 7.20 -20.94 4.47
C ASN A 219 8.74 -20.94 4.42
N THR A 220 9.35 -21.29 3.31
CA THR A 220 10.80 -21.30 3.13
C THR A 220 11.27 -20.00 2.50
N TYR A 221 11.85 -19.17 3.30
CA TYR A 221 12.52 -17.94 2.88
C TYR A 221 14.05 -18.12 2.99
N PRO A 222 14.85 -17.58 2.05
CA PRO A 222 14.41 -16.98 0.77
C PRO A 222 14.16 -18.03 -0.32
N THR A 223 13.15 -17.78 -1.14
CA THR A 223 12.88 -18.57 -2.36
C THR A 223 13.53 -17.93 -3.59
N THR A 224 13.42 -18.58 -4.76
CA THR A 224 13.91 -17.98 -6.01
C THR A 224 13.13 -16.71 -6.37
N ILE A 225 11.82 -16.71 -6.14
CA ILE A 225 10.98 -15.55 -6.40
C ILE A 225 11.32 -14.40 -5.44
N ASP A 226 11.66 -14.66 -4.18
CA ASP A 226 12.08 -13.63 -3.22
C ASP A 226 13.39 -12.97 -3.69
N THR A 227 14.32 -13.75 -4.24
CA THR A 227 15.54 -13.20 -4.85
C THR A 227 15.21 -12.27 -6.02
N TRP A 228 14.19 -12.61 -6.82
CA TRP A 228 13.71 -11.71 -7.86
C TRP A 228 13.14 -10.41 -7.27
N VAL A 229 12.35 -10.50 -6.20
CA VAL A 229 11.77 -9.34 -5.51
C VAL A 229 12.86 -8.43 -4.94
N LEU A 230 13.91 -9.00 -4.34
CA LEU A 230 15.05 -8.23 -3.85
C LEU A 230 15.75 -7.43 -4.97
N ASN A 231 15.73 -7.93 -6.18
CA ASN A 231 16.41 -7.28 -7.31
C ASN A 231 15.51 -6.34 -8.13
N HIS A 232 14.18 -6.36 -7.93
CA HIS A 232 13.24 -5.64 -8.77
C HIS A 232 12.12 -4.93 -7.98
N GLY A 233 11.71 -5.47 -6.84
CA GLY A 233 10.52 -5.02 -6.13
C GLY A 233 10.69 -3.64 -5.50
N ILE A 234 9.70 -2.78 -5.65
CA ILE A 234 9.67 -1.42 -5.09
C ILE A 234 8.46 -1.28 -4.18
N GLY A 235 8.68 -0.74 -2.99
CA GLY A 235 7.60 -0.54 -2.04
C GLY A 235 6.64 0.55 -2.47
N LEU A 236 7.15 1.75 -2.72
CA LEU A 236 6.37 2.88 -3.19
C LEU A 236 7.12 3.64 -4.30
N VAL A 237 6.44 3.89 -5.41
CA VAL A 237 6.89 4.78 -6.46
C VAL A 237 6.10 6.08 -6.36
N ALA A 238 6.78 7.22 -6.24
CA ALA A 238 6.16 8.53 -6.28
C ALA A 238 6.65 9.30 -7.49
N ASN A 239 5.75 9.55 -8.39
CA ASN A 239 5.97 10.30 -9.63
C ASN A 239 5.42 11.72 -9.48
N ARG A 240 4.41 12.10 -10.25
CA ARG A 240 3.77 13.40 -10.16
C ARG A 240 2.73 13.41 -9.02
N VAL A 241 3.12 13.96 -7.86
CA VAL A 241 2.22 14.12 -6.71
C VAL A 241 2.49 15.44 -6.01
N ASP A 242 1.44 16.21 -5.74
CA ASP A 242 1.50 17.37 -4.88
C ASP A 242 1.15 16.96 -3.44
N SER A 243 2.11 17.07 -2.53
CA SER A 243 1.90 16.74 -1.11
C SER A 243 1.60 15.25 -0.85
N LEU A 244 2.56 14.38 -1.15
CA LEU A 244 2.54 13.00 -0.67
C LEU A 244 2.81 12.96 0.84
N ASP A 245 2.00 12.23 1.58
CA ASP A 245 2.14 12.03 3.02
C ASP A 245 2.19 10.54 3.37
N VAL A 246 3.34 10.07 3.90
CA VAL A 246 3.58 8.64 4.16
C VAL A 246 3.88 8.42 5.64
N HIS A 247 3.05 7.64 6.33
CA HIS A 247 3.21 7.36 7.75
C HIS A 247 3.17 5.87 8.07
N ASN A 248 4.00 5.42 9.04
CA ASN A 248 4.01 4.05 9.52
C ASN A 248 4.12 3.04 8.36
N PHE A 249 5.17 3.17 7.58
CA PHE A 249 5.39 2.34 6.40
C PHE A 249 6.51 1.33 6.68
N VAL A 250 6.14 0.07 6.81
CA VAL A 250 7.06 -1.05 7.08
C VAL A 250 7.22 -1.89 5.83
N LEU A 251 8.45 -2.23 5.51
CA LEU A 251 8.76 -2.94 4.30
C LEU A 251 9.91 -3.92 4.56
N PHE A 252 9.77 -5.12 4.03
CA PHE A 252 10.78 -6.16 4.12
C PHE A 252 11.12 -6.72 2.74
N HIS A 253 12.42 -6.89 2.47
CA HIS A 253 12.99 -7.62 1.34
C HIS A 253 12.58 -7.07 -0.02
N ARG A 254 13.14 -5.91 -0.40
CA ARG A 254 12.87 -5.21 -1.66
C ARG A 254 14.14 -4.62 -2.29
N TYR A 255 14.08 -4.41 -3.61
CA TYR A 255 15.10 -3.63 -4.31
C TYR A 255 15.17 -2.19 -3.78
N ALA A 256 14.00 -1.54 -3.64
CA ALA A 256 13.94 -0.21 -3.07
C ALA A 256 12.70 -0.05 -2.16
N GLY A 257 12.90 0.67 -1.05
CA GLY A 257 11.80 1.10 -0.21
C GLY A 257 10.93 2.11 -0.95
N MET A 258 11.51 3.22 -1.39
CA MET A 258 10.84 4.24 -2.18
C MET A 258 11.67 4.65 -3.41
N LEU A 259 10.99 4.83 -4.54
CA LEU A 259 11.50 5.47 -5.74
C LEU A 259 10.76 6.79 -5.97
N LEU A 260 11.49 7.92 -5.87
CA LEU A 260 10.98 9.26 -6.09
C LEU A 260 11.51 9.74 -7.44
N THR A 261 10.62 9.92 -8.42
CA THR A 261 11.03 10.11 -9.82
C THR A 261 10.03 10.95 -10.60
N ASP A 262 10.34 11.20 -11.86
CA ASP A 262 9.41 11.83 -12.79
C ASP A 262 8.28 10.87 -13.18
N SER A 263 7.10 11.44 -13.43
CA SER A 263 6.06 10.77 -14.20
C SER A 263 6.58 10.31 -15.55
N PRO A 264 6.29 9.09 -15.98
CA PRO A 264 6.54 8.67 -17.36
C PRO A 264 5.72 9.47 -18.38
N ASP A 265 4.62 10.09 -17.96
CA ASP A 265 3.84 10.99 -18.80
C ASP A 265 4.56 12.33 -18.99
N ALA A 266 5.14 12.52 -20.17
CA ALA A 266 5.88 13.74 -20.53
C ALA A 266 4.98 14.99 -20.61
N THR A 267 3.67 14.86 -20.60
CA THR A 267 2.74 16.00 -20.62
C THR A 267 2.56 16.67 -19.27
N GLN A 268 2.94 15.97 -18.16
CA GLN A 268 2.91 16.54 -16.83
C GLN A 268 3.92 17.67 -16.66
N SER A 269 3.54 18.74 -15.95
CA SER A 269 4.42 19.87 -15.64
C SER A 269 4.07 20.47 -14.26
N PRO A 270 4.94 20.36 -13.26
CA PRO A 270 6.17 19.54 -13.26
C PRO A 270 5.85 18.04 -13.35
N ARG A 271 6.85 17.24 -13.73
CA ARG A 271 6.71 15.78 -13.84
C ARG A 271 6.94 15.04 -12.54
N CYS A 272 7.59 15.65 -11.59
CA CYS A 272 7.89 15.07 -10.27
C CYS A 272 7.04 15.71 -9.17
N GLY A 273 7.04 15.08 -8.00
CA GLY A 273 6.28 15.50 -6.85
C GLY A 273 7.13 16.02 -5.69
N TYR A 274 6.46 16.26 -4.56
CA TYR A 274 7.05 16.58 -3.28
C TYR A 274 6.20 15.95 -2.15
N GLY A 275 6.76 15.89 -0.93
CA GLY A 275 6.00 15.32 0.17
C GLY A 275 6.79 15.13 1.45
N SER A 276 6.19 14.38 2.36
CA SER A 276 6.78 14.04 3.64
C SER A 276 6.55 12.58 4.02
N GLY A 277 7.37 12.09 4.93
CA GLY A 277 7.17 10.79 5.52
C GLY A 277 7.71 10.70 6.94
N ASN A 278 7.05 9.88 7.75
CA ASN A 278 7.42 9.68 9.14
C ASN A 278 7.23 8.23 9.58
N ASN A 279 8.11 7.77 10.49
CA ASN A 279 8.03 6.44 11.09
C ASN A 279 8.02 5.33 10.05
N MET A 280 9.11 5.22 9.30
CA MET A 280 9.30 4.22 8.27
C MET A 280 10.34 3.20 8.71
N ASN A 281 10.12 1.94 8.40
CA ASN A 281 11.07 0.86 8.64
C ASN A 281 11.25 0.04 7.35
N PHE A 282 12.41 0.18 6.72
CA PHE A 282 12.78 -0.57 5.53
C PHE A 282 13.88 -1.56 5.90
N ASP A 283 13.52 -2.82 6.00
CA ASP A 283 14.39 -3.90 6.44
C ASP A 283 14.72 -4.84 5.28
N PHE A 284 15.97 -5.28 5.19
CA PHE A 284 16.48 -6.11 4.10
C PHE A 284 16.19 -5.51 2.71
N VAL A 285 16.53 -4.23 2.51
CA VAL A 285 16.40 -3.56 1.21
C VAL A 285 17.77 -3.30 0.59
N LEU A 286 17.86 -3.31 -0.74
CA LEU A 286 19.11 -2.87 -1.40
C LEU A 286 19.25 -1.35 -1.34
N TYR A 287 18.15 -0.62 -1.53
CA TYR A 287 18.08 0.83 -1.41
C TYR A 287 16.91 1.22 -0.51
N GLY A 288 17.12 2.03 0.50
CA GLY A 288 16.03 2.63 1.25
C GLY A 288 15.24 3.59 0.37
N PHE A 289 15.96 4.53 -0.26
CA PHE A 289 15.40 5.53 -1.17
C PHE A 289 16.24 5.66 -2.43
N ILE A 290 15.58 5.71 -3.57
CA ILE A 290 16.17 6.13 -4.84
C ILE A 290 15.45 7.41 -5.25
N VAL A 291 16.20 8.51 -5.43
CA VAL A 291 15.62 9.80 -5.78
C VAL A 291 16.26 10.32 -7.05
N THR A 292 15.47 10.49 -8.10
CA THR A 292 15.93 11.02 -9.39
C THR A 292 15.41 12.41 -9.67
N ALA A 293 14.27 12.79 -9.07
CA ALA A 293 13.67 14.11 -9.20
C ALA A 293 12.80 14.44 -7.98
N SER A 294 12.68 15.72 -7.66
CA SER A 294 11.66 16.25 -6.74
C SER A 294 11.25 17.66 -7.14
N ASN A 295 9.98 18.00 -6.93
CA ASN A 295 9.50 19.37 -7.06
C ASN A 295 9.75 20.13 -5.74
N VAL A 296 9.75 21.46 -5.79
CA VAL A 296 9.86 22.32 -4.61
C VAL A 296 8.60 22.18 -3.75
N PRO A 297 8.72 21.98 -2.41
CA PRO A 297 9.91 22.14 -1.56
C PRO A 297 10.78 20.89 -1.36
N GLY A 298 10.62 19.84 -2.15
CA GLY A 298 11.35 18.60 -2.00
C GLY A 298 10.65 17.60 -1.09
N TYR A 299 11.37 16.52 -0.72
CA TYR A 299 10.88 15.51 0.19
C TYR A 299 11.53 15.64 1.57
N GLN A 300 10.73 15.45 2.62
CA GLN A 300 11.17 15.51 3.99
C GLN A 300 10.79 14.23 4.73
N PHE A 301 11.78 13.51 5.24
CA PHE A 301 11.57 12.27 5.97
C PHE A 301 12.10 12.38 7.40
N SER A 302 11.37 11.79 8.34
CA SER A 302 11.77 11.75 9.73
C SER A 302 11.53 10.38 10.36
N ASN A 303 12.35 10.04 11.36
CA ASN A 303 12.24 8.79 12.09
C ASN A 303 12.22 7.56 11.15
N VAL A 304 13.27 7.42 10.34
CA VAL A 304 13.41 6.34 9.35
C VAL A 304 14.45 5.33 9.83
N ILE A 305 14.09 4.06 9.83
CA ILE A 305 14.99 2.94 10.08
C ILE A 305 15.29 2.28 8.73
N LEU A 306 16.57 2.17 8.40
CA LEU A 306 17.03 1.53 7.17
C LEU A 306 17.93 0.33 7.53
N GLY A 307 17.50 -0.85 7.14
CA GLY A 307 18.29 -2.07 7.19
C GLY A 307 18.64 -2.52 5.77
N SER A 308 19.92 -2.53 5.41
CA SER A 308 20.32 -3.03 4.11
C SER A 308 20.63 -4.53 4.16
N ASP A 309 20.49 -5.21 3.02
CA ASP A 309 21.04 -6.55 2.85
C ASP A 309 22.57 -6.46 2.75
N ASN A 310 23.25 -7.12 3.68
CA ASN A 310 24.66 -6.93 4.02
C ASN A 310 25.67 -7.07 2.88
N ASP A 311 25.32 -7.75 1.81
CA ASP A 311 26.31 -8.22 0.83
C ASP A 311 26.40 -7.36 -0.44
N ALA A 312 25.49 -6.41 -0.64
CA ALA A 312 25.35 -5.77 -1.93
C ALA A 312 26.10 -4.44 -2.09
N GLY A 313 26.64 -3.85 -1.00
CA GLY A 313 27.39 -2.58 -1.08
C GLY A 313 26.53 -1.40 -1.59
N GLN A 314 25.23 -1.40 -1.29
CA GLN A 314 24.28 -0.43 -1.79
C GLN A 314 24.08 0.74 -0.81
N ALA A 315 23.68 1.88 -1.32
CA ALA A 315 23.45 3.07 -0.50
C ALA A 315 22.05 3.04 0.12
N ALA A 316 21.95 3.44 1.40
CA ALA A 316 20.67 3.66 2.04
C ALA A 316 19.81 4.65 1.26
N ILE A 317 20.44 5.70 0.75
CA ILE A 317 19.81 6.73 -0.08
C ILE A 317 20.67 6.95 -1.33
N GLN A 318 20.08 6.79 -2.49
CA GLN A 318 20.73 7.03 -3.77
C GLN A 318 20.08 8.21 -4.48
N LEU A 319 20.83 9.31 -4.65
CA LEU A 319 20.44 10.39 -5.54
C LEU A 319 20.98 10.12 -6.94
N LYS A 320 20.12 10.17 -7.95
CA LYS A 320 20.49 9.99 -9.36
C LYS A 320 20.16 11.24 -10.16
N ALA A 321 21.08 11.66 -11.01
CA ALA A 321 20.79 12.70 -12.02
C ALA A 321 19.89 12.10 -13.13
N GLY A 322 19.14 12.96 -13.79
CA GLY A 322 18.38 12.59 -15.00
C GLY A 322 16.87 12.83 -14.94
N GLY A 323 16.35 13.26 -13.80
CA GLY A 323 14.97 13.73 -13.70
C GLY A 323 14.80 15.16 -14.24
N SER A 324 13.54 15.59 -14.39
CA SER A 324 13.18 16.92 -14.88
C SER A 324 13.60 18.05 -13.94
N MET A 325 13.73 17.75 -12.65
CA MET A 325 14.20 18.66 -11.60
C MET A 325 15.22 17.95 -10.71
N ALA A 326 16.19 18.69 -10.21
CA ALA A 326 17.19 18.14 -9.28
C ALA A 326 16.51 17.72 -7.97
N PRO A 327 16.82 16.51 -7.45
CA PRO A 327 16.22 16.04 -6.19
C PRO A 327 16.69 16.87 -4.99
N ASP A 328 15.76 17.18 -4.11
CA ASP A 328 16.01 17.87 -2.84
C ASP A 328 15.34 17.08 -1.70
N VAL A 329 16.17 16.56 -0.78
CA VAL A 329 15.69 15.62 0.26
C VAL A 329 16.32 15.95 1.61
N LEU A 330 15.46 16.01 2.63
CA LEU A 330 15.85 16.15 4.03
C LEU A 330 15.49 14.90 4.81
N PHE A 331 16.47 14.31 5.50
CA PHE A 331 16.26 13.30 6.54
C PHE A 331 16.57 13.86 7.91
N ASN A 332 15.65 13.70 8.86
CA ASN A 332 15.80 14.19 10.22
C ASN A 332 15.43 13.11 11.25
N GLY A 333 16.41 12.59 11.94
CA GLY A 333 16.26 11.48 12.87
C GLY A 333 16.04 10.14 12.17
N GLY A 334 16.54 9.10 12.77
CA GLY A 334 16.44 7.74 12.26
C GLY A 334 17.69 6.93 12.58
N SER A 335 17.73 5.72 12.10
CA SER A 335 18.87 4.82 12.21
C SER A 335 19.07 4.02 10.94
N GLU A 336 20.29 3.58 10.77
CA GLU A 336 20.72 2.77 9.64
C GLU A 336 21.57 1.61 10.15
N ARG A 337 21.41 0.45 9.54
CA ARG A 337 22.23 -0.74 9.82
C ARG A 337 22.72 -1.32 8.51
N ASN A 338 24.01 -1.65 8.46
CA ASN A 338 24.68 -2.34 7.36
C ASN A 338 24.63 -1.64 6.00
N ALA A 339 24.32 -0.34 5.93
CA ALA A 339 24.42 0.37 4.67
C ALA A 339 25.85 0.84 4.42
N TRP A 340 26.33 0.74 3.19
CA TRP A 340 27.69 1.13 2.82
C TRP A 340 27.88 2.64 2.72
N ALA A 341 26.78 3.37 2.53
CA ALA A 341 26.81 4.84 2.51
C ALA A 341 25.41 5.40 2.78
N TRP A 342 25.34 6.53 3.48
CA TRP A 342 24.09 7.28 3.65
C TRP A 342 23.55 7.82 2.34
N GLY A 343 24.41 8.20 1.42
CA GLY A 343 24.00 8.70 0.12
C GLY A 343 25.09 8.52 -0.93
N ALA A 344 24.68 8.18 -2.13
CA ALA A 344 25.55 8.17 -3.30
C ALA A 344 25.13 9.30 -4.24
N PHE A 345 26.11 10.16 -4.57
CA PHE A 345 25.97 11.25 -5.51
C PHE A 345 26.74 10.91 -6.77
N PRO A 346 26.13 10.30 -7.78
CA PRO A 346 26.85 9.84 -8.94
C PRO A 346 27.36 10.97 -9.84
N THR A 347 26.84 12.20 -9.67
CA THR A 347 27.20 13.35 -10.51
C THR A 347 27.15 14.64 -9.71
N PRO A 348 28.14 15.55 -9.85
CA PRO A 348 28.05 16.90 -9.29
C PRO A 348 26.80 17.63 -9.77
N GLY A 349 26.02 18.22 -8.86
CA GLY A 349 24.76 18.89 -9.20
C GLY A 349 23.53 17.98 -9.26
N ALA A 350 23.64 16.73 -8.82
CA ALA A 350 22.53 15.76 -8.81
C ALA A 350 21.43 16.08 -7.78
N GLY A 351 21.52 17.20 -7.05
CA GLY A 351 20.55 17.62 -6.06
C GLY A 351 21.16 17.85 -4.70
N GLN A 352 20.32 17.97 -3.69
CA GLN A 352 20.74 18.19 -2.30
C GLN A 352 20.21 17.06 -1.41
N LEU A 353 21.12 16.52 -0.59
CA LEU A 353 20.77 15.61 0.49
C LEU A 353 21.23 16.24 1.81
N LYS A 354 20.29 16.46 2.72
CA LYS A 354 20.60 16.90 4.08
C LYS A 354 20.18 15.80 5.05
N VAL A 355 21.15 15.34 5.83
CA VAL A 355 20.96 14.31 6.85
C VAL A 355 21.31 14.90 8.20
N VAL A 356 20.39 14.83 9.15
CA VAL A 356 20.58 15.37 10.52
C VAL A 356 20.05 14.37 11.55
N ASN A 357 20.70 14.34 12.73
CA ASN A 357 20.28 13.52 13.88
C ASN A 357 20.11 12.02 13.57
N VAL A 358 20.99 11.46 12.76
CA VAL A 358 20.93 10.06 12.37
C VAL A 358 22.00 9.25 13.08
N ILE A 359 21.67 8.04 13.48
CA ILE A 359 22.58 7.07 14.13
C ILE A 359 22.90 5.97 13.12
N GLY A 360 24.17 5.81 12.79
CA GLY A 360 24.67 4.69 11.98
C GLY A 360 25.15 3.55 12.88
N TYR A 361 24.80 2.32 12.54
CA TYR A 361 25.29 1.10 13.16
C TYR A 361 26.06 0.28 12.12
N ASP A 362 27.19 -0.28 12.54
CA ASP A 362 28.02 -1.18 11.70
C ASP A 362 28.50 -0.56 10.37
N LEU A 363 28.76 0.76 10.38
CA LEU A 363 29.40 1.41 9.22
C LEU A 363 30.86 1.00 9.17
N PRO A 364 31.39 0.49 8.05
CA PRO A 364 32.81 0.45 7.84
C PRO A 364 33.34 1.89 7.72
N PHE A 365 34.24 2.28 8.62
CA PHE A 365 34.94 3.55 8.58
C PHE A 365 35.98 3.56 7.45
#